data_a2710a40d068433c2ca358a08b85eccd
#
_entry.id   a2710a40d068433c2ca358a08b85eccd
#
_cell.length_a   1.000
_cell.length_b   1.000
_cell.length_c   1.000
_cell.angle_alpha   90.00
_cell.angle_beta   90.00
_cell.angle_gamma   90.00
#
_symmetry.space_group_name_H-M   'P 1'
#
loop_
_entity.id
_entity.type
_entity.pdbx_description
1 polymer ?
#
loop_
_entity_poly.entity_id
_entity_poly.type
_entity_poly.pdbx_seq_one_letter_code
_entity_poly.pdbx_strand_id
1 'polypeptide(L)'
;MAISDHSPVRFNKEYFGYIVGYPDGRILLVNEHAQPVLERNGPYEELKPFELDKLEIREPFHLNTPPLVWLELTKRCDLKCPHCYIDGGKPRENELSEAQIHRLIDEMADMGVWAIAFTGGEPTLHPGFVGFV
;
A
#
# COMPACT_ATOMS: atom_id res chain seq x y z
N MET A 1 7.63 -13.22 -26.95
CA MET A 1 7.75 -12.41 -25.74
C MET A 1 6.37 -11.80 -25.53
N ALA A 2 5.61 -12.30 -24.55
CA ALA A 2 4.26 -11.84 -24.31
C ALA A 2 4.33 -10.37 -23.84
N ILE A 3 3.57 -9.50 -24.49
CA ILE A 3 3.33 -8.14 -24.08
C ILE A 3 2.68 -8.28 -22.69
N SER A 4 3.38 -7.88 -21.64
CA SER A 4 2.79 -7.86 -20.30
C SER A 4 1.59 -6.92 -20.37
N ASP A 5 0.43 -7.43 -19.98
CA ASP A 5 -0.79 -6.63 -19.86
C ASP A 5 -0.51 -5.53 -18.81
N HIS A 6 -0.28 -4.32 -19.27
CA HIS A 6 -0.02 -3.15 -18.43
C HIS A 6 -1.30 -2.43 -18.00
N SER A 7 -2.45 -3.06 -18.25
CA SER A 7 -3.72 -2.49 -17.83
C SER A 7 -3.78 -2.43 -16.30
N PRO A 8 -4.27 -1.33 -15.71
CA PRO A 8 -4.45 -1.24 -14.27
C PRO A 8 -5.49 -2.28 -13.82
N VAL A 9 -5.19 -2.96 -12.72
CA VAL A 9 -6.09 -3.98 -12.13
C VAL A 9 -6.95 -3.41 -11.01
N ARG A 10 -6.58 -2.26 -10.50
CA ARG A 10 -7.27 -1.62 -9.38
C ARG A 10 -7.11 -0.12 -9.43
N PHE A 11 -8.16 0.61 -9.06
CA PHE A 11 -8.11 2.06 -8.85
C PHE A 11 -9.11 2.49 -7.79
N ASN A 12 -8.73 3.49 -6.99
CA ASN A 12 -9.60 4.16 -6.04
C ASN A 12 -9.68 5.65 -6.38
N LYS A 13 -10.87 6.21 -6.31
CA LYS A 13 -11.08 7.65 -6.44
C LYS A 13 -10.86 8.30 -5.07
N GLU A 14 -9.97 9.28 -5.03
CA GLU A 14 -9.62 10.06 -3.85
C GLU A 14 -9.89 11.55 -4.10
N TYR A 15 -9.84 12.36 -3.04
CA TYR A 15 -10.09 13.80 -3.18
C TYR A 15 -9.07 14.53 -4.09
N PHE A 16 -7.85 14.00 -4.20
CA PHE A 16 -6.79 14.57 -5.04
C PHE A 16 -6.73 13.97 -6.45
N GLY A 17 -7.54 12.95 -6.75
CA GLY A 17 -7.48 12.22 -8.02
C GLY A 17 -7.71 10.73 -7.86
N TYR A 18 -6.77 9.92 -8.32
CA TYR A 18 -6.86 8.46 -8.26
C TYR A 18 -5.59 7.82 -7.72
N ILE A 19 -5.77 6.67 -7.05
CA ILE A 19 -4.72 5.70 -6.80
C ILE A 19 -4.94 4.55 -7.77
N VAL A 20 -3.91 4.24 -8.58
CA VAL A 20 -3.97 3.23 -9.63
C VAL A 20 -2.94 2.14 -9.35
N GLY A 21 -3.38 0.90 -9.30
CA GLY A 21 -2.52 -0.28 -9.09
C GLY A 21 -2.36 -1.11 -10.36
N TYR A 22 -1.17 -1.62 -10.57
CA TYR A 22 -0.78 -2.44 -11.72
C TYR A 22 -0.49 -3.88 -11.29
N PRO A 23 -0.59 -4.85 -12.24
CA PRO A 23 -0.32 -6.26 -11.95
C PRO A 23 1.10 -6.54 -11.46
N ASP A 24 2.05 -5.68 -11.80
CA ASP A 24 3.45 -5.77 -11.39
C ASP A 24 3.75 -5.14 -10.02
N GLY A 25 2.71 -4.76 -9.28
CA GLY A 25 2.79 -4.16 -7.95
C GLY A 25 3.08 -2.67 -7.93
N ARG A 26 3.23 -2.01 -9.09
CA ARG A 26 3.36 -0.54 -9.13
C ARG A 26 2.07 0.12 -8.67
N ILE A 27 2.21 1.19 -7.91
CA ILE A 27 1.13 2.07 -7.49
C ILE A 27 1.43 3.47 -7.99
N LEU A 28 0.45 4.08 -8.64
CA LEU A 28 0.55 5.45 -9.17
C LEU A 28 -0.50 6.33 -8.51
N LEU A 29 -0.06 7.47 -8.01
CA LEU A 29 -0.94 8.54 -7.54
C LEU A 29 -1.15 9.52 -8.70
N VAL A 30 -2.39 9.68 -9.14
CA VAL A 30 -2.77 10.52 -10.29
C VAL A 30 -3.70 11.62 -9.83
N ASN A 31 -3.30 12.86 -9.99
CA ASN A 31 -4.18 14.00 -9.74
C ASN A 31 -4.91 14.44 -11.02
N GLU A 32 -5.88 15.34 -10.89
CA GLU A 32 -6.67 15.86 -12.00
C GLU A 32 -5.83 16.52 -13.12
N HIS A 33 -4.59 16.95 -12.79
CA HIS A 33 -3.66 17.58 -13.74
C HIS A 33 -2.63 16.59 -14.31
N ALA A 34 -2.64 15.35 -13.87
CA ALA A 34 -1.62 14.37 -14.25
C ALA A 34 -1.82 13.82 -15.67
N GLN A 35 -3.03 13.88 -16.22
CA GLN A 35 -3.31 13.38 -17.57
C GLN A 35 -2.38 13.98 -18.62
N PRO A 36 -2.12 15.29 -18.69
CA PRO A 36 -1.16 15.86 -19.63
C PRO A 36 0.29 15.43 -19.38
N VAL A 37 0.64 15.10 -18.14
CA VAL A 37 1.98 14.62 -17.76
C VAL A 37 2.16 13.16 -18.15
N LEU A 38 1.13 12.35 -17.95
CA LEU A 38 1.13 10.94 -18.32
C LEU A 38 1.21 10.75 -19.84
N GLU A 39 0.51 11.56 -20.61
CA GLU A 39 0.56 11.57 -22.07
C GLU A 39 1.93 11.97 -22.63
N ARG A 40 2.71 12.79 -21.90
CA ARG A 40 4.02 13.27 -22.36
C ARG A 40 5.19 12.33 -22.10
N ASN A 41 5.12 11.48 -21.08
CA ASN A 41 6.29 10.83 -20.53
C ASN A 41 6.42 9.32 -20.83
N GLY A 42 5.77 8.83 -21.86
CA GLY A 42 6.07 7.51 -22.39
C GLY A 42 5.22 6.40 -21.78
N PRO A 43 5.68 5.32 -21.16
CA PRO A 43 4.93 4.07 -21.05
C PRO A 43 3.56 4.15 -20.37
N TYR A 44 3.12 5.34 -20.10
CA TYR A 44 1.79 5.70 -19.58
C TYR A 44 0.75 5.99 -20.67
N GLU A 45 1.12 5.92 -21.96
CA GLU A 45 0.17 6.06 -23.09
C GLU A 45 -0.96 5.02 -23.04
N GLU A 46 -0.74 3.92 -22.32
CA GLU A 46 -1.74 2.87 -22.11
C GLU A 46 -2.71 3.17 -20.95
N LEU A 47 -2.47 4.18 -20.14
CA LEU A 47 -3.48 4.75 -19.26
C LEU A 47 -4.48 5.51 -20.14
N LYS A 48 -5.25 4.78 -20.93
CA LYS A 48 -6.41 5.37 -21.62
C LYS A 48 -7.24 6.13 -20.60
N PRO A 49 -7.71 7.29 -20.96
CA PRO A 49 -8.26 8.25 -20.03
C PRO A 49 -9.35 7.58 -19.21
N PHE A 50 -9.08 7.36 -17.93
CA PHE A 50 -10.16 7.40 -16.97
C PHE A 50 -10.85 8.73 -17.26
N GLU A 51 -12.16 8.74 -17.31
CA GLU A 51 -12.92 9.99 -17.47
C GLU A 51 -12.63 10.89 -16.25
N LEU A 52 -11.43 11.49 -16.24
CA LEU A 52 -10.94 12.38 -15.17
C LEU A 52 -11.78 13.66 -15.09
N ASP A 53 -12.42 14.01 -16.17
CA ASP A 53 -13.34 15.13 -16.33
C ASP A 53 -14.60 15.05 -15.46
N LYS A 54 -14.86 13.89 -14.82
CA LYS A 54 -15.97 13.71 -13.87
C LYS A 54 -15.54 13.71 -12.40
N LEU A 55 -14.30 14.11 -12.11
CA LEU A 55 -13.80 14.24 -10.75
C LEU A 55 -14.45 15.42 -10.04
N GLU A 56 -15.37 15.14 -9.14
CA GLU A 56 -15.77 16.09 -8.11
C GLU A 56 -14.85 15.96 -6.90
N ILE A 57 -14.09 17.01 -6.60
CA ILE A 57 -13.38 17.14 -5.33
C ILE A 57 -14.44 17.40 -4.27
N ARG A 58 -14.52 16.52 -3.28
CA ARG A 58 -15.46 16.64 -2.16
C ARG A 58 -14.72 17.06 -0.90
N GLU A 59 -15.29 18.03 -0.22
CA GLU A 59 -14.94 18.34 1.15
C GLU A 59 -15.71 17.43 2.13
N PRO A 60 -15.13 17.04 3.29
CA PRO A 60 -13.78 17.35 3.77
C PRO A 60 -12.68 16.58 3.03
N PHE A 61 -11.48 17.18 2.94
CA PHE A 61 -10.29 16.58 2.32
C PHE A 61 -9.77 15.43 3.17
N HIS A 62 -10.22 14.23 2.89
CA HIS A 62 -9.74 13.01 3.52
C HIS A 62 -9.65 11.88 2.51
N LEU A 63 -8.74 10.95 2.75
CA LEU A 63 -8.66 9.73 1.96
C LEU A 63 -9.83 8.81 2.34
N ASN A 64 -10.45 8.16 1.36
CA ASN A 64 -11.45 7.14 1.61
C ASN A 64 -10.81 5.91 2.27
N THR A 65 -9.55 5.64 1.95
CA THR A 65 -8.78 4.53 2.48
C THR A 65 -7.31 4.91 2.57
N PRO A 66 -6.58 4.53 3.62
CA PRO A 66 -5.14 4.70 3.68
C PRO A 66 -4.46 3.99 2.51
N PRO A 67 -3.63 4.67 1.69
CA PRO A 67 -2.92 4.02 0.59
C PRO A 67 -1.80 3.08 1.10
N LEU A 68 -1.28 3.33 2.27
CA LEU A 68 -0.22 2.55 2.91
C LEU A 68 -0.49 2.45 4.41
N VAL A 69 -0.39 1.25 4.95
CA VAL A 69 -0.44 0.97 6.38
C VAL A 69 0.89 0.40 6.83
N TRP A 70 1.43 0.89 7.93
CA TRP A 70 2.59 0.32 8.60
C TRP A 70 2.11 -0.61 9.71
N LEU A 71 2.40 -1.91 9.58
CA LEU A 71 1.99 -2.92 10.53
C LEU A 71 3.19 -3.46 11.28
N GLU A 72 3.29 -3.15 12.57
CA GLU A 72 4.30 -3.75 13.46
C GLU A 72 3.90 -5.20 13.79
N LEU A 73 4.64 -6.18 13.27
CA LEU A 73 4.36 -7.59 13.48
C LEU A 73 4.86 -8.09 14.83
N THR A 74 6.04 -7.63 15.23
CA THR A 74 6.69 -8.09 16.45
C THR A 74 7.72 -7.08 16.92
N LYS A 75 8.00 -7.07 18.22
CA LYS A 75 9.12 -6.33 18.78
C LYS A 75 10.43 -7.16 18.78
N ARG A 76 10.35 -8.43 18.41
CA ARG A 76 11.54 -9.29 18.27
C ARG A 76 12.50 -8.68 17.25
N CYS A 77 13.78 -8.59 17.63
CA CYS A 77 14.84 -8.05 16.78
C CYS A 77 16.19 -8.63 17.22
N ASP A 78 17.02 -9.00 16.28
CA ASP A 78 18.41 -9.42 16.52
C ASP A 78 19.42 -8.29 16.24
N LEU A 79 18.95 -7.13 15.76
CA LEU A 79 19.74 -5.95 15.51
C LEU A 79 19.82 -5.04 16.75
N LYS A 80 20.87 -4.22 16.80
CA LYS A 80 21.12 -3.22 17.85
C LYS A 80 21.38 -1.85 17.23
N CYS A 81 20.43 -1.33 16.49
CA CYS A 81 20.55 -0.03 15.84
C CYS A 81 20.60 1.08 16.90
N PRO A 82 21.61 1.97 16.87
CA PRO A 82 21.75 3.02 17.90
C PRO A 82 20.64 4.07 17.87
N HIS A 83 19.87 4.13 16.77
CA HIS A 83 18.74 5.04 16.55
C HIS A 83 17.40 4.28 16.50
N CYS A 84 17.29 3.11 17.12
CA CYS A 84 16.07 2.32 17.12
C CYS A 84 14.94 3.05 17.86
N TYR A 85 13.87 3.40 17.17
CA TYR A 85 12.74 4.14 17.72
C TYR A 85 11.78 3.26 18.53
N ILE A 86 11.78 1.93 18.28
CA ILE A 86 10.85 1.01 18.94
C ILE A 86 11.51 0.22 20.09
N ASP A 87 12.81 0.37 20.31
CA ASP A 87 13.58 -0.42 21.26
C ASP A 87 13.34 -1.93 21.08
N GLY A 88 13.67 -2.42 19.86
CA GLY A 88 13.50 -3.82 19.46
C GLY A 88 14.37 -4.79 20.29
N GLY A 89 13.96 -6.03 20.37
CA GLY A 89 14.68 -7.07 21.09
C GLY A 89 13.83 -8.30 21.38
N LYS A 90 13.21 -8.35 22.54
CA LYS A 90 12.29 -9.44 22.90
C LYS A 90 10.86 -9.12 22.43
N PRO A 91 10.09 -10.12 21.99
CA PRO A 91 8.68 -9.92 21.67
C PRO A 91 7.90 -9.45 22.91
N ARG A 92 6.82 -8.70 22.68
CA ARG A 92 5.89 -8.32 23.76
C ARG A 92 5.00 -9.52 24.12
N GLU A 93 4.54 -9.56 25.36
CA GLU A 93 3.62 -10.63 25.81
C GLU A 93 2.26 -10.58 25.09
N ASN A 94 1.84 -9.41 24.62
CA ASN A 94 0.54 -9.16 24.00
C ASN A 94 0.64 -8.81 22.51
N GLU A 95 1.63 -9.38 21.80
CA GLU A 95 1.67 -9.26 20.34
C GLU A 95 0.47 -9.97 19.71
N LEU A 96 0.07 -9.50 18.54
CA LEU A 96 -1.01 -10.13 17.79
C LEU A 96 -0.64 -11.56 17.41
N SER A 97 -1.59 -12.46 17.55
CA SER A 97 -1.43 -13.82 17.04
C SER A 97 -1.44 -13.81 15.51
N GLU A 98 -0.89 -14.86 14.90
CA GLU A 98 -0.88 -15.05 13.45
C GLU A 98 -2.30 -14.95 12.84
N ALA A 99 -3.29 -15.58 13.50
CA ALA A 99 -4.69 -15.50 13.06
C ALA A 99 -5.27 -14.07 13.11
N GLN A 100 -4.86 -13.27 14.10
CA GLN A 100 -5.28 -11.87 14.19
C GLN A 100 -4.62 -11.02 13.10
N ILE A 101 -3.36 -11.30 12.77
CA ILE A 101 -2.64 -10.59 11.69
C ILE A 101 -3.28 -10.90 10.35
N HIS A 102 -3.56 -12.16 10.04
CA HIS A 102 -4.27 -12.54 8.80
C HIS A 102 -5.61 -11.82 8.70
N ARG A 103 -6.40 -11.85 9.76
CA ARG A 103 -7.68 -11.15 9.77
C ARG A 103 -7.54 -9.64 9.53
N LEU A 104 -6.54 -8.99 10.11
CA LEU A 104 -6.25 -7.56 9.86
C LEU A 104 -5.86 -7.32 8.40
N ILE A 105 -5.08 -8.20 7.79
CA ILE A 105 -4.71 -8.09 6.38
C ILE A 105 -5.95 -8.20 5.50
N ASP A 106 -6.83 -9.15 5.77
CA ASP A 106 -8.10 -9.32 5.05
C ASP A 106 -9.00 -8.08 5.21
N GLU A 107 -9.17 -7.58 6.44
CA GLU A 107 -9.95 -6.37 6.71
C GLU A 107 -9.37 -5.13 6.00
N MET A 108 -8.04 -4.98 5.97
CA MET A 108 -7.37 -3.90 5.24
C MET A 108 -7.57 -4.04 3.71
N ALA A 109 -7.52 -5.26 3.19
CA ALA A 109 -7.79 -5.52 1.78
C ALA A 109 -9.24 -5.17 1.42
N ASP A 110 -10.22 -5.56 2.25
CA ASP A 110 -11.64 -5.25 2.06
C ASP A 110 -11.92 -3.75 2.13
N MET A 111 -11.22 -3.03 3.02
CA MET A 111 -11.29 -1.56 3.08
C MET A 111 -10.64 -0.88 1.88
N GLY A 112 -9.86 -1.60 1.08
CA GLY A 112 -9.19 -1.03 -0.09
C GLY A 112 -7.80 -0.49 0.17
N VAL A 113 -7.12 -0.86 1.25
CA VAL A 113 -5.70 -0.54 1.49
C VAL A 113 -4.86 -1.08 0.34
N TRP A 114 -3.91 -0.29 -0.16
CA TRP A 114 -3.12 -0.62 -1.35
C TRP A 114 -1.82 -1.33 -1.03
N ALA A 115 -1.21 -0.97 0.07
CA ALA A 115 0.05 -1.56 0.49
C ALA A 115 0.13 -1.65 2.01
N ILE A 116 0.77 -2.71 2.49
CA ILE A 116 1.12 -2.88 3.89
C ILE A 116 2.64 -2.95 3.97
N ALA A 117 3.23 -2.06 4.75
CA ALA A 117 4.64 -2.14 5.09
C ALA A 117 4.78 -2.87 6.44
N PHE A 118 5.28 -4.09 6.40
CA PHE A 118 5.59 -4.81 7.63
C PHE A 118 6.81 -4.20 8.31
N THR A 119 6.67 -3.94 9.59
CA THR A 119 7.68 -3.30 10.43
C THR A 119 7.65 -3.89 11.84
N GLY A 120 8.32 -3.23 12.77
CA GLY A 120 8.43 -3.65 14.17
C GLY A 120 9.88 -3.67 14.60
N GLY A 121 10.32 -4.72 15.27
CA GLY A 121 11.73 -5.07 15.43
C GLY A 121 12.31 -5.45 14.08
N GLU A 122 12.52 -6.72 13.86
CA GLU A 122 12.80 -7.28 12.54
C GLU A 122 11.61 -8.17 12.14
N PRO A 123 10.76 -7.72 11.22
CA PRO A 123 9.51 -8.42 10.89
C PRO A 123 9.72 -9.84 10.35
N THR A 124 10.85 -10.10 9.68
CA THR A 124 11.20 -11.44 9.18
C THR A 124 11.44 -12.46 10.28
N LEU A 125 11.64 -12.02 11.52
CA LEU A 125 11.75 -12.89 12.69
C LEU A 125 10.39 -13.33 13.25
N HIS A 126 9.29 -12.81 12.72
CA HIS A 126 7.96 -13.30 13.08
C HIS A 126 7.72 -14.67 12.43
N PRO A 127 7.30 -15.71 13.19
CA PRO A 127 7.15 -17.07 12.65
C PRO A 127 6.23 -17.17 11.44
N GLY A 128 5.15 -16.37 11.42
CA GLY A 128 4.17 -16.33 10.33
C GLY A 128 4.54 -15.40 9.17
N PHE A 129 5.69 -14.72 9.16
CA PHE A 129 6.03 -13.68 8.19
C PHE A 129 5.80 -14.11 6.74
N VAL A 130 6.29 -15.30 6.37
CA VAL A 130 6.15 -15.83 5.00
C VAL A 130 4.69 -16.06 4.60
N GLY A 131 3.82 -16.33 5.58
CA GLY A 131 2.38 -16.51 5.33
C GLY A 131 1.61 -15.19 5.15
N PHE A 132 2.21 -14.05 5.51
CA PHE A 132 1.59 -12.72 5.37
C PHE A 132 1.94 -12.03 4.04
N VAL A 133 2.88 -12.57 3.27
CA VAL A 133 3.40 -12.04 2.00
C VAL A 133 2.91 -12.92 0.85
#